data_66212cd4d92aea143fba19cf8c826f39
#
_entry.id   66212cd4d92aea143fba19cf8c826f39
#
_cell.length_a   1.000
_cell.length_b   1.000
_cell.length_c   1.000
_cell.angle_alpha   90.00
_cell.angle_beta   90.00
_cell.angle_gamma   90.00
#
_symmetry.space_group_name_H-M   'P 1'
#
loop_
_entity.id
_entity.type
_entity.pdbx_description
1 polymer ?
#
loop_
_entity_poly.entity_id
_entity_poly.type
_entity_poly.pdbx_seq_one_letter_code
_entity_poly.pdbx_strand_id
1 'polypeptide(L)'
;MSVRTLRDCLNTVQAHLDLRPVLLLAVMYGVIAFLPYGIFGWLQNEDGLMEWGSVALLILSAINAFRLQKQSQQGWERLGWLMLFTLCCLFIGEEISWGERLHGAGIDAIRSINTQGETNLHNIAAFQGKGLLHLGWAGMGLVLGLGGFVLGPKPLIPARRYTLYFTLPGIWYLGFEFCRKAGECLITVANHQEIYELLIIAGLYLHTRWWCRRRGIKTCLSRVS
;
A
#
# COMPACT_ATOMS: atom_id res chain seq x y z
N MET A 1 -7.28 -28.02 23.55
CA MET A 1 -7.20 -26.57 23.84
C MET A 1 -8.62 -26.09 24.15
N SER A 2 -8.90 -25.47 25.30
CA SER A 2 -10.27 -25.07 25.64
C SER A 2 -10.68 -23.84 24.81
N VAL A 3 -11.99 -23.69 24.55
CA VAL A 3 -12.55 -22.52 23.83
C VAL A 3 -12.17 -21.21 24.51
N ARG A 4 -12.01 -21.22 25.83
CA ARG A 4 -11.58 -20.09 26.65
C ARG A 4 -10.12 -19.69 26.32
N THR A 5 -9.22 -20.66 26.24
CA THR A 5 -7.80 -20.45 25.89
C THR A 5 -7.63 -19.89 24.48
N LEU A 6 -8.47 -20.35 23.52
CA LEU A 6 -8.46 -19.83 22.16
C LEU A 6 -8.95 -18.38 22.12
N ARG A 7 -10.02 -18.06 22.86
CA ARG A 7 -10.57 -16.69 22.94
C ARG A 7 -9.59 -15.71 23.57
N ASP A 8 -8.88 -16.13 24.63
CA ASP A 8 -7.88 -15.28 25.29
C ASP A 8 -6.67 -15.05 24.40
N CYS A 9 -6.24 -16.09 23.64
CA CYS A 9 -5.18 -15.98 22.66
C CYS A 9 -5.58 -15.02 21.51
N LEU A 10 -6.80 -15.15 20.97
CA LEU A 10 -7.32 -14.26 19.93
C LEU A 10 -7.45 -12.82 20.42
N ASN A 11 -7.95 -12.60 21.64
CA ASN A 11 -8.03 -11.26 22.24
C ASN A 11 -6.64 -10.63 22.42
N THR A 12 -5.63 -11.42 22.81
CA THR A 12 -4.24 -10.96 22.93
C THR A 12 -3.66 -10.60 21.57
N VAL A 13 -3.91 -11.42 20.53
CA VAL A 13 -3.47 -11.14 19.16
C VAL A 13 -4.17 -9.88 18.61
N GLN A 14 -5.48 -9.74 18.81
CA GLN A 14 -6.23 -8.55 18.39
C GLN A 14 -5.79 -7.28 19.10
N ALA A 15 -5.37 -7.37 20.37
CA ALA A 15 -4.84 -6.20 21.09
C ALA A 15 -3.52 -5.69 20.49
N HIS A 16 -2.78 -6.55 19.78
CA HIS A 16 -1.45 -6.23 19.24
C HIS A 16 -1.39 -6.12 17.72
N LEU A 17 -2.26 -6.81 16.99
CA LEU A 17 -2.30 -6.83 15.52
C LEU A 17 -3.70 -6.46 15.01
N ASP A 18 -3.74 -5.64 13.97
CA ASP A 18 -4.95 -5.34 13.23
C ASP A 18 -5.22 -6.47 12.22
N LEU A 19 -6.26 -7.25 12.44
CA LEU A 19 -6.63 -8.37 11.58
C LEU A 19 -7.55 -7.97 10.40
N ARG A 20 -7.94 -6.69 10.31
CA ARG A 20 -8.80 -6.21 9.21
C ARG A 20 -8.24 -6.52 7.82
N PRO A 21 -6.91 -6.46 7.53
CA PRO A 21 -6.39 -6.84 6.22
C PRO A 21 -6.69 -8.29 5.84
N VAL A 22 -6.57 -9.21 6.80
CA VAL A 22 -6.89 -10.63 6.55
C VAL A 22 -8.37 -10.81 6.25
N LEU A 23 -9.23 -10.16 7.04
CA LEU A 23 -10.67 -10.21 6.83
C LEU A 23 -11.06 -9.58 5.49
N LEU A 24 -10.43 -8.45 5.15
CA LEU A 24 -10.69 -7.74 3.90
C LEU A 24 -10.29 -8.58 2.69
N LEU A 25 -9.13 -9.22 2.72
CA LEU A 25 -8.71 -10.16 1.68
C LEU A 25 -9.66 -11.35 1.59
N ALA A 26 -10.05 -11.96 2.72
CA ALA A 26 -10.96 -13.09 2.72
C ALA A 26 -12.33 -12.73 2.12
N VAL A 27 -12.88 -11.55 2.48
CA VAL A 27 -14.14 -11.05 1.91
C VAL A 27 -13.97 -10.73 0.42
N MET A 28 -12.90 -10.04 0.05
CA MET A 28 -12.65 -9.69 -1.36
C MET A 28 -12.53 -10.94 -2.22
N TYR A 29 -11.69 -11.90 -1.84
CA TYR A 29 -11.55 -13.15 -2.60
C TYR A 29 -12.83 -14.00 -2.58
N GLY A 30 -13.57 -13.99 -1.47
CA GLY A 30 -14.89 -14.62 -1.40
C GLY A 30 -15.88 -13.98 -2.38
N VAL A 31 -15.90 -12.65 -2.49
CA VAL A 31 -16.77 -11.93 -3.43
C VAL A 31 -16.31 -12.14 -4.88
N ILE A 32 -15.00 -12.03 -5.14
CA ILE A 32 -14.40 -12.22 -6.46
C ILE A 32 -14.76 -13.60 -7.05
N ALA A 33 -14.78 -14.64 -6.22
CA ALA A 33 -15.14 -15.99 -6.67
C ALA A 33 -16.54 -16.09 -7.28
N PHE A 34 -17.44 -15.15 -6.98
CA PHE A 34 -18.82 -15.10 -7.46
C PHE A 34 -19.09 -13.95 -8.44
N LEU A 35 -18.12 -13.06 -8.66
CA LEU A 35 -18.30 -11.92 -9.59
C LEU A 35 -18.11 -12.34 -11.05
N PRO A 36 -18.93 -11.83 -11.97
CA PRO A 36 -18.64 -11.91 -13.41
C PRO A 36 -17.27 -11.29 -13.72
N TYR A 37 -16.52 -11.91 -14.62
CA TYR A 37 -15.16 -11.48 -14.99
C TYR A 37 -15.07 -10.00 -15.38
N GLY A 38 -16.08 -9.46 -16.06
CA GLY A 38 -16.09 -8.04 -16.45
C GLY A 38 -16.15 -7.07 -15.27
N ILE A 39 -16.88 -7.41 -14.18
CA ILE A 39 -16.96 -6.59 -12.98
C ILE A 39 -15.64 -6.69 -12.20
N PHE A 40 -15.07 -7.88 -12.14
CA PHE A 40 -13.77 -8.11 -11.53
C PHE A 40 -12.68 -7.32 -12.22
N GLY A 41 -12.63 -7.35 -13.56
CA GLY A 41 -11.70 -6.56 -14.37
C GLY A 41 -11.83 -5.05 -14.08
N TRP A 42 -13.04 -4.52 -14.05
CA TRP A 42 -13.27 -3.09 -13.74
C TRP A 42 -12.78 -2.69 -12.34
N LEU A 43 -12.87 -3.57 -11.35
CA LEU A 43 -12.38 -3.29 -10.00
C LEU A 43 -10.85 -3.26 -9.90
N GLN A 44 -10.18 -4.10 -10.67
CA GLN A 44 -8.75 -4.39 -10.53
C GLN A 44 -7.87 -3.92 -11.71
N ASN A 45 -8.47 -3.56 -12.82
CA ASN A 45 -7.69 -3.02 -13.94
C ASN A 45 -7.18 -1.63 -13.61
N GLU A 46 -6.14 -1.23 -14.30
CA GLU A 46 -5.67 0.15 -14.34
C GLU A 46 -6.84 1.09 -14.65
N ASP A 47 -6.85 2.26 -14.03
CA ASP A 47 -7.99 3.17 -13.96
C ASP A 47 -9.21 2.63 -13.18
N GLY A 48 -9.06 1.51 -12.48
CA GLY A 48 -10.10 0.89 -11.67
C GLY A 48 -10.33 1.57 -10.32
N LEU A 49 -11.36 1.09 -9.62
CA LEU A 49 -11.73 1.64 -8.31
C LEU A 49 -10.61 1.50 -7.26
N MET A 50 -9.80 0.44 -7.35
CA MET A 50 -8.73 0.20 -6.37
C MET A 50 -7.59 1.19 -6.52
N GLU A 51 -7.17 1.49 -7.73
CA GLU A 51 -6.15 2.48 -8.03
C GLU A 51 -6.57 3.88 -7.59
N TRP A 52 -7.78 4.33 -7.94
CA TRP A 52 -8.30 5.60 -7.44
C TRP A 52 -8.48 5.65 -5.93
N GLY A 53 -8.80 4.51 -5.31
CA GLY A 53 -8.80 4.33 -3.86
C GLY A 53 -7.40 4.52 -3.26
N SER A 54 -6.37 4.00 -3.92
CA SER A 54 -4.96 4.16 -3.57
C SER A 54 -4.55 5.63 -3.64
N VAL A 55 -4.87 6.33 -4.73
CA VAL A 55 -4.62 7.77 -4.89
C VAL A 55 -5.27 8.57 -3.77
N ALA A 56 -6.54 8.31 -3.45
CA ALA A 56 -7.24 9.02 -2.38
C ALA A 56 -6.56 8.80 -1.00
N LEU A 57 -6.17 7.57 -0.68
CA LEU A 57 -5.48 7.26 0.57
C LEU A 57 -4.06 7.83 0.62
N LEU A 58 -3.35 7.89 -0.51
CA LEU A 58 -2.05 8.54 -0.61
C LEU A 58 -2.16 10.05 -0.36
N ILE A 59 -3.18 10.72 -0.93
CA ILE A 59 -3.44 12.14 -0.67
C ILE A 59 -3.69 12.38 0.82
N LEU A 60 -4.54 11.57 1.46
CA LEU A 60 -4.81 11.68 2.89
C LEU A 60 -3.55 11.41 3.73
N SER A 61 -2.71 10.47 3.31
CA SER A 61 -1.42 10.16 3.96
C SER A 61 -0.45 11.31 3.84
N ALA A 62 -0.34 11.93 2.66
CA ALA A 62 0.49 13.10 2.39
C ALA A 62 0.08 14.28 3.27
N ILE A 63 -1.22 14.60 3.33
CA ILE A 63 -1.75 15.67 4.19
C ILE A 63 -1.40 15.41 5.66
N ASN A 64 -1.57 14.19 6.14
CA ASN A 64 -1.24 13.83 7.51
C ASN A 64 0.28 13.94 7.77
N ALA A 65 1.12 13.42 6.87
CA ALA A 65 2.58 13.50 6.98
C ALA A 65 3.07 14.95 7.00
N PHE A 66 2.51 15.82 6.14
CA PHE A 66 2.82 17.25 6.12
C PHE A 66 2.46 17.95 7.44
N ARG A 67 1.30 17.63 8.03
CA ARG A 67 0.90 18.18 9.33
C ARG A 67 1.81 17.70 10.45
N LEU A 68 2.17 16.43 10.45
CA LEU A 68 3.10 15.82 11.40
C LEU A 68 4.50 16.44 11.28
N GLN A 69 4.98 16.66 10.07
CA GLN A 69 6.25 17.34 9.79
C GLN A 69 6.28 18.75 10.41
N LYS A 70 5.20 19.53 10.24
CA LYS A 70 5.11 20.89 10.81
C LYS A 70 5.11 20.92 12.35
N GLN A 71 4.60 19.89 12.99
CA GLN A 71 4.51 19.79 14.45
C GLN A 71 5.69 19.06 15.09
N SER A 72 6.58 18.47 14.29
CA SER A 72 7.74 17.76 14.82
C SER A 72 8.83 18.74 15.24
N GLN A 73 9.25 18.64 16.50
CA GLN A 73 10.32 19.49 17.06
C GLN A 73 11.71 18.90 16.81
N GLN A 74 11.83 17.57 16.73
CA GLN A 74 13.11 16.89 16.49
C GLN A 74 13.42 16.86 14.99
N GLY A 75 14.62 17.26 14.61
CA GLY A 75 15.03 17.38 13.21
C GLY A 75 14.92 16.07 12.42
N TRP A 76 15.36 14.95 13.01
CA TRP A 76 15.26 13.62 12.36
C TRP A 76 13.81 13.17 12.14
N GLU A 77 12.92 13.47 13.09
CA GLU A 77 11.52 13.13 12.97
C GLU A 77 10.83 13.99 11.91
N ARG A 78 11.15 15.28 11.89
CA ARG A 78 10.70 16.21 10.85
C ARG A 78 11.13 15.76 9.46
N LEU A 79 12.40 15.34 9.33
CA LEU A 79 12.93 14.78 8.08
C LEU A 79 12.18 13.51 7.67
N GLY A 80 11.93 12.58 8.61
CA GLY A 80 11.19 11.35 8.32
C GLY A 80 9.76 11.59 7.81
N TRP A 81 9.04 12.57 8.41
CA TRP A 81 7.72 12.94 7.91
C TRP A 81 7.77 13.65 6.56
N LEU A 82 8.81 14.47 6.33
CA LEU A 82 9.02 15.09 5.03
C LEU A 82 9.31 14.04 3.96
N MET A 83 10.14 13.06 4.24
CA MET A 83 10.40 11.93 3.34
C MET A 83 9.12 11.17 3.02
N LEU A 84 8.29 10.86 4.03
CA LEU A 84 7.03 10.17 3.81
C LEU A 84 6.06 11.00 2.96
N PHE A 85 5.98 12.30 3.21
CA PHE A 85 5.20 13.23 2.39
C PHE A 85 5.65 13.20 0.93
N THR A 86 6.97 13.32 0.69
CA THR A 86 7.55 13.29 -0.66
C THR A 86 7.27 11.95 -1.35
N LEU A 87 7.44 10.83 -0.65
CA LEU A 87 7.11 9.51 -1.20
C LEU A 87 5.64 9.38 -1.59
N CYS A 88 4.72 9.85 -0.74
CA CYS A 88 3.30 9.86 -1.10
C CYS A 88 3.03 10.70 -2.36
N CYS A 89 3.66 11.88 -2.48
CA CYS A 89 3.50 12.72 -3.67
C CYS A 89 4.07 12.05 -4.94
N LEU A 90 5.21 11.37 -4.83
CA LEU A 90 5.80 10.60 -5.93
C LEU A 90 4.87 9.46 -6.36
N PHE A 91 4.36 8.67 -5.42
CA PHE A 91 3.41 7.59 -5.74
C PHE A 91 2.11 8.12 -6.35
N ILE A 92 1.55 9.24 -5.85
CA ILE A 92 0.40 9.88 -6.48
C ILE A 92 0.73 10.25 -7.94
N GLY A 93 1.91 10.82 -8.19
CA GLY A 93 2.38 11.15 -9.54
C GLY A 93 2.43 9.92 -10.45
N GLU A 94 2.99 8.82 -9.96
CA GLU A 94 3.07 7.56 -10.70
C GLU A 94 1.69 6.98 -11.02
N GLU A 95 0.76 6.95 -10.05
CA GLU A 95 -0.60 6.43 -10.23
C GLU A 95 -1.43 7.22 -11.24
N ILE A 96 -1.27 8.55 -11.28
CA ILE A 96 -1.98 9.41 -12.25
C ILE A 96 -1.16 9.68 -13.52
N SER A 97 -0.10 8.89 -13.78
CA SER A 97 0.82 9.08 -14.90
C SER A 97 1.29 10.53 -15.04
N TRP A 98 1.68 11.13 -13.89
CA TRP A 98 2.12 12.54 -13.75
C TRP A 98 1.12 13.56 -14.29
N GLY A 99 -0.16 13.25 -14.18
CA GLY A 99 -1.26 14.09 -14.61
C GLY A 99 -1.76 13.81 -16.02
N GLU A 100 -1.11 12.93 -16.79
CA GLU A 100 -1.56 12.56 -18.13
C GLU A 100 -3.00 12.07 -18.14
N ARG A 101 -3.39 11.26 -17.16
CA ARG A 101 -4.76 10.75 -17.00
C ARG A 101 -5.79 11.86 -16.72
N LEU A 102 -5.35 13.05 -16.27
CA LEU A 102 -6.25 14.17 -15.97
C LEU A 102 -6.40 15.14 -17.16
N HIS A 103 -5.35 15.32 -17.96
CA HIS A 103 -5.34 16.34 -19.03
C HIS A 103 -4.96 15.79 -20.41
N GLY A 104 -4.67 14.49 -20.53
CA GLY A 104 -4.41 13.81 -21.81
C GLY A 104 -3.04 14.11 -22.44
N ALA A 105 -2.21 14.97 -21.85
CA ALA A 105 -0.89 15.30 -22.37
C ALA A 105 0.20 14.54 -21.61
N GLY A 106 0.99 13.74 -22.29
CA GLY A 106 2.09 12.96 -21.72
C GLY A 106 3.46 13.37 -22.27
N ILE A 107 4.51 12.74 -21.76
CA ILE A 107 5.90 12.95 -22.18
C ILE A 107 6.29 11.86 -23.16
N ASP A 108 6.38 12.19 -24.45
CA ASP A 108 6.63 11.22 -25.54
C ASP A 108 7.90 10.37 -25.31
N ALA A 109 8.95 10.95 -24.75
CA ALA A 109 10.18 10.23 -24.46
C ALA A 109 9.98 9.11 -23.42
N ILE A 110 9.07 9.28 -22.45
CA ILE A 110 8.74 8.27 -21.45
C ILE A 110 7.76 7.26 -22.05
N ARG A 111 6.74 7.74 -22.76
CA ARG A 111 5.74 6.90 -23.41
C ARG A 111 6.38 5.89 -24.37
N SER A 112 7.43 6.29 -25.11
CA SER A 112 8.09 5.43 -26.09
C SER A 112 8.83 4.22 -25.49
N ILE A 113 9.20 4.27 -24.21
CA ILE A 113 9.89 3.19 -23.48
C ILE A 113 9.01 2.51 -22.43
N ASN A 114 7.78 3.01 -22.25
CA ASN A 114 6.79 2.50 -21.30
C ASN A 114 5.96 1.40 -21.97
N THR A 115 5.72 0.29 -21.29
CA THR A 115 5.00 -0.88 -21.84
C THR A 115 3.52 -0.61 -22.13
N GLN A 116 2.95 0.42 -21.51
CA GLN A 116 1.56 0.84 -21.64
C GLN A 116 1.40 2.12 -22.44
N GLY A 117 2.52 2.76 -22.83
CA GLY A 117 2.52 4.03 -23.54
C GLY A 117 2.12 5.24 -22.69
N GLU A 118 2.31 5.17 -21.39
CA GLU A 118 1.97 6.21 -20.41
C GLU A 118 3.21 6.93 -19.86
N THR A 119 2.98 8.10 -19.24
CA THR A 119 4.03 8.90 -18.59
C THR A 119 4.22 8.47 -17.13
N ASN A 120 4.40 7.19 -16.85
CA ASN A 120 4.79 6.71 -15.53
C ASN A 120 6.11 5.92 -15.61
N LEU A 121 6.86 5.84 -14.51
CA LEU A 121 8.17 5.22 -14.48
C LEU A 121 8.08 3.72 -14.14
N HIS A 122 7.07 3.31 -13.37
CA HIS A 122 6.95 1.92 -12.93
C HIS A 122 6.62 0.95 -14.08
N ASN A 123 6.04 1.43 -15.18
CA ASN A 123 5.71 0.65 -16.38
C ASN A 123 6.80 0.72 -17.47
N ILE A 124 7.98 1.26 -17.17
CA ILE A 124 9.11 1.20 -18.11
C ILE A 124 9.57 -0.24 -18.27
N ALA A 125 9.69 -0.70 -19.54
CA ALA A 125 10.04 -2.08 -19.90
C ALA A 125 11.31 -2.61 -19.21
N ALA A 126 12.32 -1.75 -18.96
CA ALA A 126 13.55 -2.13 -18.27
C ALA A 126 13.34 -2.59 -16.82
N PHE A 127 12.30 -2.09 -16.15
CA PHE A 127 11.98 -2.46 -14.76
C PHE A 127 11.04 -3.68 -14.69
N GLN A 128 10.12 -3.81 -15.63
CA GLN A 128 9.12 -4.88 -15.64
C GLN A 128 9.72 -6.26 -15.91
N GLY A 129 10.63 -6.38 -16.88
CA GLY A 129 11.14 -7.67 -17.34
C GLY A 129 11.99 -8.45 -16.34
N LYS A 130 12.54 -7.82 -15.31
CA LYS A 130 13.47 -8.43 -14.35
C LYS A 130 12.85 -8.74 -12.98
N GLY A 131 11.57 -8.46 -12.78
CA GLY A 131 10.90 -8.61 -11.48
C GLY A 131 11.46 -7.71 -10.37
N LEU A 132 12.27 -6.70 -10.71
CA LEU A 132 12.92 -5.82 -9.73
C LEU A 132 11.90 -5.02 -8.94
N LEU A 133 10.81 -4.58 -9.58
CA LEU A 133 9.72 -3.87 -8.91
C LEU A 133 9.01 -4.77 -7.90
N HIS A 134 8.68 -6.00 -8.28
CA HIS A 134 8.04 -6.95 -7.37
C HIS A 134 8.93 -7.28 -6.16
N LEU A 135 10.23 -7.47 -6.38
CA LEU A 135 11.18 -7.67 -5.29
C LEU A 135 11.32 -6.41 -4.43
N GLY A 136 11.24 -5.23 -5.04
CA GLY A 136 11.20 -3.95 -4.33
C GLY A 136 9.96 -3.84 -3.42
N TRP A 137 8.78 -4.13 -3.95
CA TRP A 137 7.53 -4.18 -3.19
C TRP A 137 7.58 -5.24 -2.08
N ALA A 138 8.10 -6.44 -2.39
CA ALA A 138 8.28 -7.50 -1.39
C ALA A 138 9.19 -7.05 -0.24
N GLY A 139 10.37 -6.51 -0.57
CA GLY A 139 11.34 -6.02 0.41
C GLY A 139 10.77 -4.88 1.25
N MET A 140 10.15 -3.90 0.61
CA MET A 140 9.49 -2.78 1.30
C MET A 140 8.39 -3.28 2.24
N GLY A 141 7.51 -4.16 1.77
CA GLY A 141 6.43 -4.73 2.57
C GLY A 141 6.95 -5.47 3.80
N LEU A 142 7.99 -6.30 3.64
CA LEU A 142 8.59 -7.03 4.77
C LEU A 142 9.32 -6.10 5.74
N VAL A 143 10.11 -5.14 5.24
CA VAL A 143 10.84 -4.17 6.08
C VAL A 143 9.87 -3.28 6.86
N LEU A 144 8.85 -2.73 6.23
CA LEU A 144 7.85 -1.91 6.90
C LEU A 144 7.00 -2.74 7.86
N GLY A 145 6.60 -3.93 7.47
CA GLY A 145 5.78 -4.80 8.30
C GLY A 145 6.50 -5.31 9.55
N LEU A 146 7.75 -5.72 9.43
CA LEU A 146 8.53 -6.28 10.54
C LEU A 146 9.28 -5.20 11.33
N GLY A 147 9.62 -4.08 10.68
CA GLY A 147 10.39 -2.99 11.29
C GLY A 147 9.75 -2.43 12.56
N GLY A 148 8.42 -2.39 12.62
CA GLY A 148 7.67 -1.95 13.80
C GLY A 148 7.91 -2.79 15.05
N PHE A 149 8.28 -4.07 14.91
CA PHE A 149 8.63 -4.92 16.03
C PHE A 149 10.03 -4.65 16.57
N VAL A 150 10.98 -4.38 15.68
CA VAL A 150 12.41 -4.21 16.02
C VAL A 150 12.71 -2.78 16.45
N LEU A 151 12.23 -1.81 15.69
CA LEU A 151 12.61 -0.39 15.83
C LEU A 151 11.56 0.44 16.56
N GLY A 152 10.38 -0.12 16.80
CA GLY A 152 9.22 0.64 17.24
C GLY A 152 8.69 1.63 16.18
N PRO A 153 7.55 2.29 16.45
CA PRO A 153 6.92 3.18 15.47
C PRO A 153 7.76 4.47 15.31
N LYS A 154 8.09 4.78 14.05
CA LYS A 154 8.80 6.00 13.61
C LYS A 154 8.06 6.58 12.40
N PRO A 155 8.41 7.77 11.90
CA PRO A 155 7.75 8.33 10.71
C PRO A 155 7.67 7.38 9.51
N LEU A 156 8.77 6.69 9.21
CA LEU A 156 8.86 5.72 8.10
C LEU A 156 8.66 4.26 8.54
N ILE A 157 8.49 4.00 9.84
CA ILE A 157 8.32 2.63 10.37
C ILE A 157 6.93 2.53 10.99
N PRO A 158 6.01 1.80 10.38
CA PRO A 158 4.66 1.63 10.90
C PRO A 158 4.63 0.99 12.29
N ALA A 159 3.62 1.35 13.08
CA ALA A 159 3.39 0.68 14.36
C ALA A 159 3.07 -0.80 14.11
N ARG A 160 3.63 -1.69 14.96
CA ARG A 160 3.48 -3.16 14.85
C ARG A 160 2.04 -3.65 14.68
N ARG A 161 1.05 -2.91 15.19
CA ARG A 161 -0.36 -3.22 14.98
C ARG A 161 -0.77 -3.25 13.49
N TYR A 162 -0.06 -2.53 12.62
CA TYR A 162 -0.32 -2.45 11.18
C TYR A 162 0.55 -3.40 10.34
N THR A 163 1.33 -4.26 10.99
CA THR A 163 2.23 -5.22 10.32
C THR A 163 1.58 -5.95 9.16
N LEU A 164 0.35 -6.46 9.33
CA LEU A 164 -0.31 -7.27 8.31
C LEU A 164 -0.64 -6.51 7.03
N TYR A 165 -0.81 -5.18 7.09
CA TYR A 165 -1.00 -4.34 5.90
C TYR A 165 0.23 -4.31 4.99
N PHE A 166 1.39 -4.65 5.51
CA PHE A 166 2.66 -4.62 4.79
C PHE A 166 3.21 -6.03 4.54
N THR A 167 3.17 -6.90 5.55
CA THR A 167 3.75 -8.26 5.41
C THR A 167 2.94 -9.13 4.44
N LEU A 168 1.60 -9.03 4.41
CA LEU A 168 0.79 -9.82 3.48
C LEU A 168 1.13 -9.49 2.02
N PRO A 169 1.14 -8.21 1.59
CA PRO A 169 1.63 -7.84 0.27
C PRO A 169 3.08 -8.27 0.03
N GLY A 170 3.98 -8.05 1.01
CA GLY A 170 5.38 -8.44 0.88
C GLY A 170 5.57 -9.93 0.62
N ILE A 171 4.84 -10.78 1.36
CA ILE A 171 4.85 -12.24 1.16
C ILE A 171 4.25 -12.61 -0.19
N TRP A 172 3.16 -11.95 -0.59
CA TRP A 172 2.51 -12.21 -1.87
C TRP A 172 3.43 -11.91 -3.05
N TYR A 173 4.06 -10.73 -3.08
CA TYR A 173 5.01 -10.35 -4.13
C TYR A 173 6.23 -11.29 -4.17
N LEU A 174 6.74 -11.70 -3.00
CA LEU A 174 7.85 -12.65 -2.92
C LEU A 174 7.44 -14.03 -3.47
N GLY A 175 6.29 -14.53 -3.05
CA GLY A 175 5.72 -15.80 -3.53
C GLY A 175 5.49 -15.78 -5.03
N PHE A 176 4.96 -14.67 -5.55
CA PHE A 176 4.75 -14.49 -6.99
C PHE A 176 6.07 -14.58 -7.78
N GLU A 177 7.11 -13.86 -7.35
CA GLU A 177 8.41 -13.91 -8.02
C GLU A 177 9.04 -15.31 -7.98
N PHE A 178 8.81 -16.04 -6.91
CA PHE A 178 9.24 -17.43 -6.80
C PHE A 178 8.51 -18.33 -7.80
N CYS A 179 7.18 -18.24 -7.86
CA CYS A 179 6.36 -18.95 -8.85
C CYS A 179 6.77 -18.62 -10.30
N ARG A 180 6.93 -17.33 -10.60
CA ARG A 180 7.30 -16.87 -11.94
C ARG A 180 8.62 -17.47 -12.41
N LYS A 181 9.61 -17.57 -11.52
CA LYS A 181 10.91 -18.19 -11.84
C LYS A 181 10.83 -19.71 -11.98
N ALA A 182 9.92 -20.36 -11.26
CA ALA A 182 9.68 -21.79 -11.39
C ALA A 182 8.91 -22.18 -12.66
N GLY A 183 8.31 -21.22 -13.37
CA GLY A 183 7.52 -21.46 -14.58
C GLY A 183 6.13 -22.04 -14.35
N GLU A 184 5.67 -22.13 -13.11
CA GLU A 184 4.42 -22.80 -12.71
C GLU A 184 3.47 -21.86 -11.93
N CYS A 185 3.42 -20.59 -12.28
CA CYS A 185 2.58 -19.67 -11.53
C CYS A 185 1.12 -19.74 -11.98
N LEU A 186 0.26 -20.29 -11.12
CA LEU A 186 -1.20 -20.31 -11.30
C LEU A 186 -1.84 -18.92 -11.06
N ILE A 187 -1.09 -17.98 -10.48
CA ILE A 187 -1.57 -16.65 -10.12
C ILE A 187 -0.90 -15.63 -11.05
N THR A 188 -1.67 -14.96 -11.88
CA THR A 188 -1.17 -13.83 -12.68
C THR A 188 -1.14 -12.58 -11.81
N VAL A 189 0.02 -11.91 -11.72
CA VAL A 189 0.18 -10.67 -10.94
C VAL A 189 -0.78 -9.60 -11.39
N ALA A 190 -0.91 -9.44 -12.69
CA ALA A 190 -1.77 -8.43 -13.31
C ALA A 190 -3.20 -8.41 -12.75
N ASN A 191 -3.69 -9.53 -12.20
CA ASN A 191 -5.06 -9.62 -11.72
C ASN A 191 -5.23 -9.30 -10.22
N HIS A 192 -4.14 -9.15 -9.46
CA HIS A 192 -4.24 -8.99 -8.00
C HIS A 192 -3.33 -7.90 -7.44
N GLN A 193 -2.48 -7.30 -8.26
CA GLN A 193 -1.48 -6.31 -7.84
C GLN A 193 -2.14 -5.14 -7.11
N GLU A 194 -3.17 -4.55 -7.68
CA GLU A 194 -3.88 -3.39 -7.14
C GLU A 194 -4.44 -3.62 -5.72
N ILE A 195 -4.86 -4.85 -5.42
CA ILE A 195 -5.35 -5.21 -4.08
C ILE A 195 -4.24 -5.06 -3.04
N TYR A 196 -3.05 -5.57 -3.36
CA TYR A 196 -1.93 -5.58 -2.43
C TYR A 196 -1.27 -4.21 -2.30
N GLU A 197 -1.25 -3.42 -3.36
CA GLU A 197 -0.82 -2.02 -3.33
C GLU A 197 -1.76 -1.17 -2.48
N LEU A 198 -3.06 -1.30 -2.70
CA LEU A 198 -4.08 -0.65 -1.87
C LEU A 198 -3.93 -1.01 -0.38
N LEU A 199 -3.58 -2.26 -0.05
CA LEU A 199 -3.33 -2.66 1.33
C LEU A 199 -2.13 -1.94 1.94
N ILE A 200 -1.00 -1.85 1.25
CA ILE A 200 0.18 -1.11 1.72
C ILE A 200 -0.18 0.35 1.97
N ILE A 201 -0.88 0.96 1.02
CA ILE A 201 -1.28 2.37 1.08
C ILE A 201 -2.29 2.60 2.22
N ALA A 202 -3.24 1.68 2.42
CA ALA A 202 -4.14 1.72 3.57
C ALA A 202 -3.38 1.63 4.91
N GLY A 203 -2.36 0.78 4.97
CA GLY A 203 -1.45 0.68 6.11
C GLY A 203 -0.73 1.98 6.41
N LEU A 204 -0.20 2.67 5.38
CA LEU A 204 0.43 3.99 5.50
C LEU A 204 -0.56 5.05 6.01
N TYR A 205 -1.76 5.09 5.44
CA TYR A 205 -2.80 6.00 5.89
C TYR A 205 -3.17 5.78 7.37
N LEU A 206 -3.37 4.54 7.78
CA LEU A 206 -3.69 4.20 9.16
C LEU A 206 -2.55 4.56 10.11
N HIS A 207 -1.30 4.38 9.69
CA HIS A 207 -0.11 4.77 10.44
C HIS A 207 -0.04 6.29 10.64
N THR A 208 -0.17 7.08 9.57
CA THR A 208 -0.14 8.55 9.65
C THR A 208 -1.31 9.09 10.46
N ARG A 209 -2.51 8.53 10.27
CA ARG A 209 -3.71 8.87 11.06
C ARG A 209 -3.53 8.57 12.55
N TRP A 210 -2.90 7.45 12.89
CA TRP A 210 -2.62 7.07 14.28
C TRP A 210 -1.67 8.08 14.94
N TRP A 211 -0.61 8.53 14.26
CA TRP A 211 0.28 9.56 14.75
C TRP A 211 -0.43 10.90 14.93
N CYS A 212 -1.26 11.31 13.97
CA CYS A 212 -2.07 12.53 14.09
C CYS A 212 -2.95 12.48 15.34
N ARG A 213 -3.65 11.36 15.57
CA ARG A 213 -4.48 11.19 16.78
C ARG A 213 -3.66 11.29 18.06
N ARG A 214 -2.49 10.66 18.14
CA ARG A 214 -1.61 10.72 19.32
C ARG A 214 -1.12 12.12 19.62
N ARG A 215 -1.03 12.99 18.64
CA ARG A 215 -0.59 14.38 18.76
C ARG A 215 -1.74 15.39 18.85
N GLY A 216 -2.98 14.93 18.92
CA GLY A 216 -4.14 15.81 18.94
C GLY A 216 -4.37 16.59 17.63
N ILE A 217 -3.76 16.13 16.52
CA ILE A 217 -3.94 16.75 15.20
C ILE A 217 -5.27 16.29 14.62
N LYS A 218 -6.15 17.24 14.26
CA LYS A 218 -7.41 16.92 13.57
C LYS A 218 -7.10 16.32 12.19
N THR A 219 -7.61 15.13 11.91
CA THR A 219 -7.53 14.51 10.59
C THR A 219 -8.70 14.95 9.71
N CYS A 220 -8.56 14.88 8.38
CA CYS A 220 -9.61 15.30 7.44
C CYS A 220 -10.96 14.60 7.69
N LEU A 221 -10.95 13.36 8.12
CA LEU A 221 -12.15 12.54 8.38
C LEU A 221 -12.68 12.64 9.82
N SER A 222 -12.04 13.41 10.71
CA SER A 222 -12.53 13.58 12.09
C SER A 222 -13.67 14.60 12.24
N ARG A 223 -14.13 15.22 11.15
CA ARG A 223 -15.26 16.15 11.15
C ARG A 223 -16.60 15.49 10.84
N VAL A 224 -16.64 14.20 10.58
CA VAL A 224 -17.84 13.47 10.14
C VAL A 224 -18.39 12.55 11.23
N SER A 225 -17.80 12.59 12.43
CA SER A 225 -18.29 11.85 13.61
C SER A 225 -18.72 12.79 14.72
#